data_c05eb8ac9873b9f114eb0834715a9e13
#
_entry.id   c05eb8ac9873b9f114eb0834715a9e13
#
_cell.length_a   1.000
_cell.length_b   1.000
_cell.length_c   1.000
_cell.angle_alpha   90.00
_cell.angle_beta   90.00
_cell.angle_gamma   90.00
#
_symmetry.space_group_name_H-M   'P 1'
#
loop_
_entity.id
_entity.type
_entity.pdbx_description
1 polymer ?
#
loop_
_entity_poly.entity_id
_entity_poly.type
_entity_poly.pdbx_seq_one_letter_code
_entity_poly.pdbx_strand_id
1 'polypeptide(L)'
;MDGSFLRFYVHENERLHGQLAWEWLLQRANALGIRGGSAFRAVAGFGRDHRLHEERFFELAGTVTVEVEFIVTDDEARQLLELVTGEGLRMFYARTPAHFGT
;
A
#
# COMPACT_ATOMS: atom_id res chain seq x y z
N MET A 1 11.74 -7.53 -17.85
CA MET A 1 11.07 -6.23 -17.96
C MET A 1 11.53 -5.33 -16.83
N ASP A 2 11.75 -4.09 -17.10
CA ASP A 2 12.15 -3.12 -16.08
C ASP A 2 10.95 -2.28 -15.65
N GLY A 3 10.92 -1.98 -14.39
CA GLY A 3 9.85 -1.18 -13.81
C GLY A 3 10.16 -0.81 -12.37
N SER A 4 9.17 -0.92 -11.52
CA SER A 4 9.27 -0.47 -10.13
C SER A 4 8.66 -1.48 -9.18
N PHE A 5 9.26 -1.57 -8.01
CA PHE A 5 8.66 -2.17 -6.84
C PHE A 5 8.05 -1.02 -6.03
N LEU A 6 6.74 -0.99 -5.92
CA LEU A 6 5.99 0.11 -5.32
C LEU A 6 5.25 -0.41 -4.09
N ARG A 7 5.46 0.25 -2.96
CA ARG A 7 4.85 -0.13 -1.68
C ARG A 7 4.12 1.05 -1.08
N PHE A 8 2.90 0.80 -0.62
CA PHE A 8 2.13 1.77 0.14
C PHE A 8 1.96 1.27 1.57
N TYR A 9 1.92 2.20 2.51
CA TYR A 9 1.74 1.89 3.92
C TYR A 9 0.48 2.59 4.41
N VAL A 10 -0.48 1.82 4.92
CA VAL A 10 -1.75 2.35 5.42
C VAL A 10 -2.06 1.71 6.76
N HIS A 11 -2.88 2.38 7.56
CA HIS A 11 -3.43 1.77 8.77
C HIS A 11 -4.52 0.78 8.39
N GLU A 12 -4.57 -0.34 9.10
CA GLU A 12 -5.51 -1.42 8.84
C GLU A 12 -6.96 -0.95 8.78
N ASN A 13 -7.32 -0.01 9.64
CA ASN A 13 -8.70 0.48 9.74
C ASN A 13 -8.95 1.78 8.97
N GLU A 14 -7.98 2.26 8.23
CA GLU A 14 -8.18 3.46 7.41
C GLU A 14 -9.22 3.17 6.33
N ARG A 15 -10.17 4.08 6.18
CA ARG A 15 -11.29 3.90 5.24
C ARG A 15 -11.29 4.97 4.18
N LEU A 16 -11.80 4.57 3.01
CA LEU A 16 -11.94 5.43 1.86
C LEU A 16 -13.18 4.94 1.08
N HIS A 17 -14.09 5.84 0.80
CA HIS A 17 -15.32 5.53 0.05
C HIS A 17 -16.11 4.35 0.65
N GLY A 18 -16.15 4.27 1.98
CA GLY A 18 -16.92 3.24 2.68
C GLY A 18 -16.26 1.87 2.75
N GLN A 19 -15.03 1.74 2.30
CA GLN A 19 -14.30 0.48 2.39
C GLN A 19 -12.91 0.68 3.01
N LEU A 20 -12.23 -0.39 3.32
CA LEU A 20 -10.88 -0.31 3.84
C LEU A 20 -9.93 0.23 2.76
N ALA A 21 -9.05 1.16 3.12
CA ALA A 21 -8.17 1.82 2.15
C ALA A 21 -7.26 0.82 1.43
N TRP A 22 -6.75 -0.20 2.14
CA TRP A 22 -5.89 -1.19 1.50
C TRP A 22 -6.67 -2.06 0.49
N GLU A 23 -7.94 -2.38 0.77
CA GLU A 23 -8.79 -3.09 -0.18
C GLU A 23 -9.08 -2.22 -1.41
N TRP A 24 -9.42 -0.95 -1.17
CA TRP A 24 -9.68 0.01 -2.24
C TRP A 24 -8.48 0.09 -3.19
N LEU A 25 -7.27 0.18 -2.63
CA LEU A 25 -6.06 0.29 -3.43
C LEU A 25 -5.84 -0.95 -4.31
N LEU A 26 -6.03 -2.15 -3.74
CA LEU A 26 -5.93 -3.39 -4.51
C LEU A 26 -6.98 -3.47 -5.62
N GLN A 27 -8.22 -3.07 -5.33
CA GLN A 27 -9.29 -3.08 -6.32
C GLN A 27 -9.01 -2.09 -7.45
N ARG A 28 -8.53 -0.89 -7.13
CA ARG A 28 -8.22 0.11 -8.14
C ARG A 28 -7.05 -0.32 -9.02
N ALA A 29 -6.02 -0.90 -8.42
CA ALA A 29 -4.89 -1.44 -9.17
C ALA A 29 -5.33 -2.54 -10.14
N ASN A 30 -6.20 -3.43 -9.67
CA ASN A 30 -6.75 -4.48 -10.51
C ASN A 30 -7.54 -3.88 -11.69
N ALA A 31 -8.34 -2.86 -11.44
CA ALA A 31 -9.12 -2.18 -12.48
C ALA A 31 -8.23 -1.47 -13.52
N LEU A 32 -7.05 -1.03 -13.13
CA LEU A 32 -6.07 -0.42 -14.05
C LEU A 32 -5.34 -1.46 -14.91
N GLY A 33 -5.58 -2.74 -14.68
CA GLY A 33 -4.92 -3.81 -15.41
C GLY A 33 -3.55 -4.21 -14.86
N ILE A 34 -3.20 -3.75 -13.67
CA ILE A 34 -1.98 -4.17 -12.99
C ILE A 34 -2.10 -5.65 -12.66
N ARG A 35 -1.04 -6.42 -12.96
CA ARG A 35 -1.10 -7.89 -12.95
C ARG A 35 -1.19 -8.51 -11.58
N GLY A 36 -0.76 -7.82 -10.53
CA GLY A 36 -0.83 -8.37 -9.20
C GLY A 36 -0.49 -7.37 -8.13
N GLY A 37 -1.03 -7.61 -6.96
CA GLY A 37 -0.71 -6.84 -5.78
C GLY A 37 -1.01 -7.69 -4.56
N SER A 38 -0.35 -7.40 -3.46
CA SER A 38 -0.50 -8.15 -2.22
C SER A 38 -0.51 -7.19 -1.05
N ALA A 39 -1.30 -7.52 -0.04
CA ALA A 39 -1.33 -6.77 1.21
C ALA A 39 -0.79 -7.64 2.33
N PHE A 40 0.07 -7.05 3.17
CA PHE A 40 0.70 -7.74 4.28
C PHE A 40 0.45 -6.96 5.56
N ARG A 41 0.03 -7.63 6.61
CA ARG A 41 -0.08 -7.03 7.93
C ARG A 41 1.28 -7.06 8.61
N ALA A 42 1.72 -5.92 9.16
CA ALA A 42 2.92 -5.89 9.96
C ALA A 42 2.67 -6.61 11.29
N VAL A 43 3.60 -7.45 11.72
CA VAL A 43 3.51 -8.11 13.02
C VAL A 43 4.00 -7.21 14.14
N ALA A 44 4.80 -6.18 13.82
CA ALA A 44 5.27 -5.17 14.75
C ALA A 44 5.86 -4.02 13.94
N GLY A 45 5.95 -2.84 14.52
CA GLY A 45 6.58 -1.72 13.85
C GLY A 45 6.40 -0.44 14.64
N PHE A 46 7.04 0.61 14.15
CA PHE A 46 6.78 1.96 14.64
C PHE A 46 6.87 2.91 13.47
N GLY A 47 6.17 4.01 13.60
CA GLY A 47 6.15 5.03 12.56
C GLY A 47 6.70 6.34 13.10
N ARG A 48 6.20 7.42 12.54
CA ARG A 48 6.64 8.77 12.82
C ARG A 48 6.52 9.18 14.31
N ASP A 49 5.58 8.57 15.03
CA ASP A 49 5.38 8.82 16.46
C ASP A 49 6.33 8.02 17.35
N HIS A 50 7.19 7.18 16.79
CA HIS A 50 8.15 6.36 17.51
C HIS A 50 7.54 5.38 18.51
N ARG A 51 6.23 5.12 18.45
CA ARG A 51 5.60 4.10 19.26
C ARG A 51 5.79 2.74 18.63
N LEU A 52 6.19 1.76 19.42
CA LEU A 52 6.28 0.38 18.97
C LEU A 52 4.87 -0.22 18.93
N HIS A 53 4.48 -0.75 17.78
CA HIS A 53 3.19 -1.40 17.59
C HIS A 53 3.43 -2.89 17.37
N GLU A 54 2.87 -3.72 18.24
CA GLU A 54 2.89 -5.17 18.12
C GLU A 54 1.51 -5.68 17.74
N GLU A 55 1.47 -6.84 17.07
CA GLU A 55 0.23 -7.36 16.48
C GLU A 55 -0.94 -7.43 17.46
N ARG A 56 -0.75 -8.03 18.63
CA ARG A 56 -1.86 -8.14 19.57
C ARG A 56 -2.27 -6.81 20.19
N PHE A 57 -1.37 -5.84 20.23
CA PHE A 57 -1.68 -4.49 20.65
C PHE A 57 -2.49 -3.78 19.58
N PHE A 58 -2.15 -4.03 18.32
CA PHE A 58 -2.87 -3.47 17.18
C PHE A 58 -4.33 -3.90 17.14
N GLU A 59 -4.60 -5.16 17.42
CA GLU A 59 -5.98 -5.65 17.41
C GLU A 59 -6.87 -4.87 18.35
N LEU A 60 -6.33 -4.41 19.48
CA LEU A 60 -7.07 -3.59 20.44
C LEU A 60 -7.15 -2.13 20.01
N ALA A 61 -6.09 -1.59 19.42
CA ALA A 61 -5.99 -0.17 19.12
C ALA A 61 -6.36 0.19 17.67
N GLY A 62 -6.47 -0.79 16.78
CA GLY A 62 -6.78 -0.55 15.37
C GLY A 62 -5.70 0.21 14.62
N THR A 63 -4.44 0.07 15.03
CA THR A 63 -3.31 0.85 14.49
C THR A 63 -2.30 -0.01 13.72
N VAL A 64 -2.66 -1.23 13.37
CA VAL A 64 -1.79 -2.11 12.55
C VAL A 64 -1.52 -1.46 11.21
N THR A 65 -0.25 -1.51 10.81
CA THR A 65 0.16 -1.10 9.46
C THR A 65 -0.05 -2.25 8.49
N VAL A 66 -0.66 -1.94 7.36
CA VAL A 66 -0.76 -2.84 6.21
C VAL A 66 0.13 -2.28 5.11
N GLU A 67 1.00 -3.13 4.58
CA GLU A 67 1.84 -2.81 3.44
C GLU A 67 1.20 -3.40 2.19
N VAL A 68 0.95 -2.57 1.18
CA VAL A 68 0.37 -3.01 -0.09
C VAL A 68 1.44 -2.87 -1.16
N GLU A 69 1.81 -3.97 -1.79
CA GLU A 69 2.94 -4.05 -2.70
C GLU A 69 2.50 -4.36 -4.12
N PHE A 70 3.17 -3.73 -5.07
CA PHE A 70 2.97 -3.95 -6.50
C PHE A 70 4.32 -4.01 -7.19
N ILE A 71 4.46 -4.94 -8.14
CA ILE A 71 5.58 -4.92 -9.08
C ILE A 71 4.99 -4.49 -10.41
N VAL A 72 5.41 -3.35 -10.92
CA VAL A 72 4.71 -2.63 -11.98
C VAL A 72 5.68 -2.04 -12.99
N THR A 73 5.20 -1.75 -14.18
CA THR A 73 5.93 -0.91 -15.12
C THR A 73 5.98 0.53 -14.59
N ASP A 74 6.89 1.33 -15.11
CA ASP A 74 6.99 2.72 -14.69
C ASP A 74 5.70 3.50 -15.01
N ASP A 75 5.05 3.18 -16.11
CA ASP A 75 3.77 3.82 -16.47
C ASP A 75 2.65 3.43 -15.50
N GLU A 76 2.58 2.16 -15.12
CA GLU A 76 1.62 1.71 -14.12
C GLU A 76 1.86 2.34 -12.76
N ALA A 77 3.13 2.48 -12.37
CA ALA A 77 3.48 3.16 -11.12
C ALA A 77 2.99 4.61 -11.14
N ARG A 78 3.21 5.31 -12.26
CA ARG A 78 2.73 6.67 -12.43
C ARG A 78 1.22 6.76 -12.30
N GLN A 79 0.49 5.84 -12.94
CA GLN A 79 -0.97 5.81 -12.88
C GLN A 79 -1.48 5.60 -11.45
N LEU A 80 -0.87 4.66 -10.71
CA LEU A 80 -1.26 4.42 -9.32
C LEU A 80 -0.99 5.63 -8.43
N LEU A 81 0.16 6.25 -8.58
CA LEU A 81 0.51 7.42 -7.78
C LEU A 81 -0.40 8.61 -8.10
N GLU A 82 -0.74 8.81 -9.36
CA GLU A 82 -1.71 9.85 -9.75
C GLU A 82 -3.09 9.58 -9.17
N LEU A 83 -3.52 8.32 -9.17
CA LEU A 83 -4.80 7.93 -8.58
C LEU A 83 -4.85 8.25 -7.09
N VAL A 84 -3.84 7.85 -6.35
CA VAL A 84 -3.77 8.09 -4.89
C VAL A 84 -3.73 9.59 -4.60
N THR A 85 -2.91 10.34 -5.33
CA THR A 85 -2.82 11.80 -5.19
C THR A 85 -4.16 12.47 -5.55
N GLY A 86 -4.81 12.01 -6.60
CA GLY A 86 -6.10 12.55 -7.05
C GLY A 86 -7.22 12.39 -6.03
N GLU A 87 -7.15 11.36 -5.19
CA GLU A 87 -8.09 11.16 -4.11
C GLU A 87 -7.78 12.02 -2.87
N GLY A 88 -6.71 12.80 -2.91
CA GLY A 88 -6.28 13.58 -1.77
C GLY A 88 -5.68 12.75 -0.64
N LEU A 89 -5.33 11.52 -0.91
CA LEU A 89 -4.77 10.62 0.08
C LEU A 89 -3.29 10.93 0.32
N ARG A 90 -2.92 10.89 1.58
CA ARG A 90 -1.54 11.08 2.01
C ARG A 90 -0.98 9.74 2.49
N MET A 91 -0.86 8.81 1.58
CA MET A 91 -0.26 7.50 1.87
C MET A 91 1.25 7.59 1.75
N PHE A 92 1.93 7.15 2.79
CA PHE A 92 3.37 6.97 2.70
C PHE A 92 3.66 5.86 1.71
N TYR A 93 4.61 6.07 0.81
CA TYR A 93 5.01 5.05 -0.15
C TYR A 93 6.52 5.06 -0.36
N ALA A 94 7.03 3.94 -0.85
CA ALA A 94 8.40 3.83 -1.32
C ALA A 94 8.37 3.20 -2.71
N ARG A 95 9.29 3.64 -3.55
CA ARG A 95 9.43 3.13 -4.91
C ARG A 95 10.89 2.85 -5.20
N THR A 96 11.19 1.66 -5.69
CA THR A 96 12.55 1.30 -6.09
C THR A 96 12.52 0.71 -7.50
N PRO A 97 13.59 0.90 -8.29
CA PRO A 97 13.71 0.21 -9.57
C PRO A 97 13.72 -1.29 -9.38
N ALA A 98 13.10 -2.01 -10.30
CA ALA A 98 13.04 -3.46 -10.26
C ALA A 98 13.13 -4.04 -11.67
N HIS A 99 13.82 -5.15 -11.78
CA HIS A 99 13.78 -5.97 -12.99
C HIS A 99 12.98 -7.22 -12.64
N PHE A 100 11.97 -7.55 -13.44
CA PHE A 100 11.08 -8.66 -13.13
C PHE A 100 10.74 -9.45 -14.39
N GLY A 101 10.39 -10.71 -14.17
CA GLY A 101 10.03 -11.62 -15.23
C GLY A 101 9.61 -12.97 -14.69
N THR A 102 9.32 -13.89 -15.58
CA THR A 102 8.96 -15.26 -15.23
C THR A 102 9.92 -16.26 -15.84
#